data_3bd1b0551ae048bc64a0c0cb044cdd1f
#
_entry.id   3bd1b0551ae048bc64a0c0cb044cdd1f
#
_cell.length_a   1.000
_cell.length_b   1.000
_cell.length_c   1.000
_cell.angle_alpha   90.00
_cell.angle_beta   90.00
_cell.angle_gamma   90.00
#
_symmetry.space_group_name_H-M   'P 1'
#
loop_
_entity.id
_entity.type
_entity.pdbx_description
1 polymer ?
#
loop_
_entity_poly.entity_id
_entity_poly.type
_entity_poly.pdbx_seq_one_letter_code
_entity_poly.pdbx_strand_id
1 'polypeptide(L)' 'MIQEIDQAQLSEDRRKEIFLALVEAQDQEMNVAQSRSFVVQRFDVSESRVRQIEREGMDNKWPPLG' A
#
# COMPACT_ATOMS: atom_id res chain seq x y z
N MET A 1 11.74 8.98 15.93
CA MET A 1 11.55 7.68 16.54
C MET A 1 10.13 7.20 16.47
N ILE A 2 9.20 8.08 16.69
CA ILE A 2 7.81 7.66 16.66
C ILE A 2 7.37 7.30 15.28
N GLN A 3 7.92 7.97 14.29
CA GLN A 3 7.56 7.70 12.91
C GLN A 3 7.93 6.29 12.49
N GLU A 4 9.06 5.82 12.99
CA GLU A 4 9.47 4.46 12.67
C GLU A 4 8.49 3.45 13.23
N ILE A 5 8.00 3.76 14.41
CA ILE A 5 7.03 2.89 15.04
C ILE A 5 5.76 2.83 14.21
N ASP A 6 5.33 3.97 13.69
CA ASP A 6 4.11 4.01 12.89
C ASP A 6 4.20 3.09 11.69
N GLN A 7 5.32 3.17 10.96
CA GLN A 7 5.46 2.34 9.77
C GLN A 7 5.63 0.88 10.12
N ALA A 8 6.39 0.61 11.17
CA ALA A 8 6.64 -0.78 11.55
C ALA A 8 5.40 -1.45 12.12
N GLN A 9 4.46 -0.65 12.61
CA GLN A 9 3.31 -1.19 13.32
C GLN A 9 1.98 -0.90 12.64
N LEU A 10 2.03 -0.74 11.33
CA LEU A 10 0.78 -0.62 10.59
C LEU A 10 -0.05 -1.88 10.81
N SER A 11 -1.30 -1.69 11.18
CA SER A 11 -2.19 -2.82 11.39
C SER A 11 -2.46 -3.52 10.07
N GLU A 12 -2.91 -4.75 10.15
CA GLU A 12 -3.26 -5.49 8.95
C GLU A 12 -4.39 -4.78 8.21
N ASP A 13 -5.37 -4.27 8.93
CA ASP A 13 -6.49 -3.56 8.31
C ASP A 13 -5.98 -2.32 7.56
N ARG A 14 -5.04 -1.60 8.15
CA ARG A 14 -4.49 -0.43 7.50
C ARG A 14 -3.71 -0.81 6.25
N ARG A 15 -2.93 -1.87 6.33
CA ARG A 15 -2.19 -2.35 5.18
C ARG A 15 -3.11 -2.79 4.06
N LYS A 16 -4.24 -3.40 4.41
CA LYS A 16 -5.23 -3.78 3.41
C LYS A 16 -5.86 -2.58 2.74
N GLU A 17 -6.10 -1.51 3.50
CA GLU A 17 -6.59 -0.26 2.91
C GLU A 17 -5.61 0.30 1.91
N ILE A 18 -4.34 0.29 2.27
CA ILE A 18 -3.29 0.80 1.38
C ILE A 18 -3.21 -0.04 0.12
N PHE A 19 -3.27 -1.36 0.28
CA PHE A 19 -3.24 -2.27 -0.86
C PHE A 19 -4.42 -2.02 -1.79
N LEU A 20 -5.61 -1.86 -1.22
CA LEU A 20 -6.79 -1.58 -2.03
C LEU A 20 -6.64 -0.28 -2.81
N ALA A 21 -6.15 0.77 -2.15
CA ALA A 21 -5.96 2.05 -2.82
C ALA A 21 -4.95 1.93 -3.95
N LEU A 22 -3.90 1.13 -3.74
CA LEU A 22 -2.89 0.91 -4.76
C LEU A 22 -3.49 0.22 -5.99
N VAL A 23 -4.27 -0.82 -5.77
CA VAL A 23 -4.89 -1.56 -6.87
C VAL A 23 -5.90 -0.68 -7.60
N GLU A 24 -6.68 0.09 -6.86
CA GLU A 24 -7.66 0.98 -7.48
C GLU A 24 -6.99 2.04 -8.34
N ALA A 25 -5.85 2.56 -7.87
CA ALA A 25 -5.12 3.55 -8.65
C ALA A 25 -4.65 2.93 -9.97
N GLN A 26 -4.17 1.69 -9.91
CA GLN A 26 -3.74 1.01 -11.12
C GLN A 26 -4.90 0.75 -12.07
N ASP A 27 -6.07 0.46 -11.53
CA ASP A 27 -7.27 0.28 -12.33
C ASP A 27 -7.68 1.56 -13.05
N GLN A 28 -7.26 2.71 -12.53
CA GLN A 28 -7.56 3.99 -13.15
C GLN A 28 -6.46 4.40 -14.12
N GLU A 29 -5.74 3.44 -14.65
CA GLU A 29 -4.76 3.63 -15.70
C GLU A 29 -3.48 4.30 -15.23
N MET A 30 -3.26 4.37 -13.94
CA MET A 30 -1.96 4.80 -13.44
C MET A 30 -0.97 3.66 -13.62
N ASN A 31 0.25 4.00 -14.04
CA ASN A 31 1.27 2.97 -14.07
C ASN A 31 1.73 2.67 -12.64
N VAL A 32 2.60 1.66 -12.51
CA VAL A 32 3.02 1.20 -11.18
C VAL A 32 3.67 2.31 -10.39
N ALA A 33 4.56 3.08 -11.02
CA ALA A 33 5.25 4.16 -10.31
C ALA A 33 4.28 5.24 -9.87
N GLN A 34 3.32 5.58 -10.71
CA GLN A 34 2.35 6.60 -10.38
C GLN A 34 1.43 6.15 -9.24
N SER A 35 1.01 4.90 -9.27
CA SER A 35 0.12 4.39 -8.24
C SER A 35 0.82 4.35 -6.89
N ARG A 36 2.10 3.98 -6.87
CA ARG A 36 2.87 3.98 -5.64
C ARG A 36 3.03 5.38 -5.08
N SER A 37 3.35 6.34 -5.95
CA SER A 37 3.52 7.72 -5.54
C SER A 37 2.22 8.28 -4.96
N PHE A 38 1.11 7.96 -5.58
CA PHE A 38 -0.19 8.38 -5.11
C PHE A 38 -0.45 7.86 -3.70
N VAL A 39 -0.17 6.58 -3.48
CA VAL A 39 -0.41 5.95 -2.18
C VAL A 39 0.53 6.49 -1.12
N VAL A 40 1.80 6.70 -1.47
CA VAL A 40 2.77 7.28 -0.56
C VAL A 40 2.27 8.63 -0.03
N GLN A 41 1.76 9.47 -0.90
CA GLN A 41 1.28 10.78 -0.49
C GLN A 41 -0.02 10.70 0.30
N ARG A 42 -0.89 9.82 -0.12
CA ARG A 42 -2.21 9.74 0.51
C ARG A 42 -2.13 9.17 1.92
N PHE A 43 -1.30 8.17 2.13
CA PHE A 43 -1.22 7.47 3.41
C PHE A 43 -0.01 7.82 4.24
N ASP A 44 0.87 8.66 3.69
CA ASP A 44 2.07 9.12 4.39
C ASP A 44 2.95 7.95 4.82
N VAL A 45 3.20 7.05 3.88
CA VAL A 45 4.08 5.91 4.11
C VAL A 45 5.21 5.96 3.10
N SER A 46 6.29 5.22 3.38
CA SER A 46 7.44 5.19 2.48
C SER A 46 7.14 4.31 1.27
N GLU A 47 7.88 4.54 0.20
CA GLU A 47 7.74 3.70 -0.99
C GLU A 47 8.15 2.26 -0.68
N SER A 48 9.20 2.08 0.11
CA SER A 48 9.59 0.75 0.56
C SER A 48 8.44 0.01 1.22
N ARG A 49 7.71 0.72 2.06
CA ARG A 49 6.58 0.13 2.76
C ARG A 49 5.48 -0.24 1.79
N VAL A 50 5.24 0.62 0.82
CA VAL A 50 4.22 0.34 -0.19
C VAL A 50 4.58 -0.93 -0.96
N ARG A 51 5.83 -1.09 -1.31
CA ARG A 51 6.27 -2.30 -2.02
C ARG A 51 6.06 -3.55 -1.18
N GLN A 52 6.35 -3.46 0.11
CA GLN A 52 6.14 -4.60 1.00
C GLN A 52 4.66 -4.95 1.10
N ILE A 53 3.83 -3.92 1.20
CA ILE A 53 2.39 -4.12 1.28
C ILE A 53 1.85 -4.73 0.00
N GLU A 54 2.36 -4.27 -1.13
CA GLU A 54 1.96 -4.81 -2.42
C GLU A 54 2.25 -6.30 -2.50
N ARG A 55 3.45 -6.69 -2.09
CA ARG A 55 3.82 -8.10 -2.09
C ARG A 55 2.97 -8.91 -1.12
N GLU A 56 2.79 -8.36 0.07
CA GLU A 56 1.99 -9.04 1.08
C GLU A 56 0.55 -9.25 0.61
N GLY A 57 -0.02 -8.24 0.00
CA GLY A 57 -1.38 -8.33 -0.50
C GLY A 57 -1.53 -9.35 -1.61
N MET A 58 -0.53 -9.42 -2.49
CA MET A 58 -0.56 -10.42 -3.55
C MET A 58 -0.42 -11.83 -3.01
N ASP A 59 0.49 -12.01 -2.05
CA ASP A 59 0.72 -13.32 -1.46
C ASP A 59 -0.50 -13.82 -0.70
N ASN A 60 -1.19 -12.91 -0.05
CA ASN A 60 -2.36 -13.26 0.77
C ASN A 60 -3.68 -13.09 0.02
N LYS A 61 -3.60 -12.63 -1.22
CA LYS A 61 -4.77 -12.41 -2.06
C LYS A 61 -5.79 -11.51 -1.37
N TRP A 62 -5.29 -10.40 -0.82
CA TRP A 62 -6.17 -9.43 -0.18
C TRP A 62 -7.13 -8.86 -1.20
N PRO A 63 -8.33 -8.44 -0.76
CA PRO A 63 -9.26 -7.80 -1.68
C PRO A 63 -8.59 -6.63 -2.40
N PRO A 64 -8.87 -6.43 -3.68
CA PRO A 64 -9.89 -7.11 -4.46
C PRO A 64 -9.42 -8.38 -5.16
N LEU A 65 -8.26 -8.91 -4.80
CA LEU A 65 -7.72 -10.09 -5.47
C LEU A 65 -8.42 -11.38 -5.06
N GLY A 66 -8.88 -11.43 -3.82
CA GLY A 66 -9.48 -12.66 -3.32
C GLY A 66 -10.92 -12.57 -2.97
#